data_9fa5bde82a1fa1336cdab2585a7b5177
#
_entry.id   9fa5bde82a1fa1336cdab2585a7b5177
#
_cell.length_a   1.000
_cell.length_b   1.000
_cell.length_c   1.000
_cell.angle_alpha   90.00
_cell.angle_beta   90.00
_cell.angle_gamma   90.00
#
_symmetry.space_group_name_H-M   'P 1'
#
loop_
_entity.id
_entity.type
_entity.pdbx_description
1 polymer ?
#
loop_
_entity_poly.entity_id
_entity_poly.type
_entity_poly.pdbx_seq_one_letter_code
_entity_poly.pdbx_strand_id
1 'polypeptide(L)'
;HDHGEEHAEGEDHHDHGEAHADEELAPDPHVWHDAENGVAMVETVQTQLSEAFPENAELYEANAAALITQIEQLDTWIQAQIETIPAESRTLISTHDALGYYADAYGIELEPVLDSFSTEAQPSAADVKALTEVVAAKSVPSIFVESTSNPGLVETVARETDIEVSEDPLYADGLGEPGTPAESYQGMLVSNTCNIVNGLGGTCDQGAGQALLAAE
;
A
#
# COMPACT_ATOMS: atom_id res chain seq x y z
N HIS A 1 -55.49 -57.10 -11.50
CA HIS A 1 -54.04 -57.40 -11.50
C HIS A 1 -53.40 -56.86 -12.79
N ASP A 2 -52.65 -55.89 -12.76
CA ASP A 2 -51.27 -55.93 -13.09
C ASP A 2 -50.70 -54.50 -12.94
N HIS A 3 -49.53 -54.43 -12.30
CA HIS A 3 -48.85 -53.19 -11.94
C HIS A 3 -47.81 -52.87 -13.04
N GLY A 4 -47.95 -51.71 -13.63
CA GLY A 4 -46.89 -51.15 -14.47
C GLY A 4 -46.41 -49.84 -13.85
N GLU A 5 -45.28 -49.87 -13.16
CA GLU A 5 -44.58 -48.71 -12.68
C GLU A 5 -43.69 -48.18 -13.79
N GLU A 6 -43.99 -47.02 -14.32
CA GLU A 6 -43.05 -46.27 -15.16
C GLU A 6 -42.39 -45.20 -14.32
N HIS A 7 -41.08 -45.38 -14.03
CA HIS A 7 -40.22 -44.37 -13.45
C HIS A 7 -39.83 -43.38 -14.54
N ALA A 8 -40.35 -42.16 -14.44
CA ALA A 8 -39.83 -41.02 -15.15
C ALA A 8 -38.67 -40.43 -14.32
N GLU A 9 -37.46 -40.61 -14.78
CA GLU A 9 -36.29 -39.90 -14.26
C GLU A 9 -36.34 -38.43 -14.73
N GLY A 10 -36.69 -37.53 -13.82
CA GLY A 10 -36.55 -36.09 -14.02
C GLY A 10 -35.10 -35.68 -13.71
N GLU A 11 -34.36 -35.33 -14.73
CA GLU A 11 -33.04 -34.69 -14.56
C GLU A 11 -33.30 -33.25 -14.10
N ASP A 12 -33.16 -33.00 -12.80
CA ASP A 12 -33.08 -31.65 -12.25
C ASP A 12 -31.70 -31.06 -12.61
N HIS A 13 -31.67 -30.32 -13.70
CA HIS A 13 -30.60 -29.41 -13.98
C HIS A 13 -30.66 -28.28 -12.96
N HIS A 14 -29.90 -28.38 -11.87
CA HIS A 14 -29.56 -27.26 -11.02
C HIS A 14 -28.63 -26.35 -11.82
N ASP A 15 -29.24 -25.36 -12.47
CA ASP A 15 -28.55 -24.19 -12.99
C ASP A 15 -28.08 -23.39 -11.77
N HIS A 16 -26.82 -23.66 -11.34
CA HIS A 16 -26.09 -22.80 -10.44
C HIS A 16 -25.62 -21.59 -11.27
N GLY A 17 -26.56 -20.69 -11.54
CA GLY A 17 -26.22 -19.32 -11.88
C GLY A 17 -25.45 -18.74 -10.72
N GLU A 18 -24.12 -18.76 -10.81
CA GLU A 18 -23.25 -17.95 -9.98
C GLU A 18 -23.64 -16.49 -10.23
N ALA A 19 -24.52 -15.98 -9.38
CA ALA A 19 -24.67 -14.56 -9.19
C ALA A 19 -23.34 -14.10 -8.56
N HIS A 20 -22.39 -13.71 -9.40
CA HIS A 20 -21.37 -12.77 -8.98
C HIS A 20 -22.16 -11.52 -8.59
N ALA A 21 -22.46 -11.40 -7.29
CA ALA A 21 -22.79 -10.12 -6.72
C ALA A 21 -21.58 -9.24 -7.05
N ASP A 22 -21.82 -8.16 -7.79
CA ASP A 22 -20.92 -7.04 -7.84
C ASP A 22 -20.81 -6.57 -6.37
N GLU A 23 -19.86 -7.11 -5.61
CA GLU A 23 -19.39 -6.46 -4.40
C GLU A 23 -18.81 -5.14 -4.92
N GLU A 24 -19.55 -4.05 -4.74
CA GLU A 24 -18.98 -2.70 -4.85
C GLU A 24 -17.77 -2.72 -3.91
N LEU A 25 -16.59 -2.81 -4.51
CA LEU A 25 -15.33 -2.74 -3.76
C LEU A 25 -15.38 -1.45 -2.96
N ALA A 26 -15.24 -1.55 -1.65
CA ALA A 26 -15.15 -0.38 -0.79
C ALA A 26 -13.99 0.49 -1.32
N PRO A 27 -14.16 1.82 -1.34
CA PRO A 27 -13.05 2.69 -1.76
C PRO A 27 -11.82 2.40 -0.91
N ASP A 28 -10.65 2.36 -1.56
CA ASP A 28 -9.37 2.25 -0.86
C ASP A 28 -9.20 3.42 0.11
N PRO A 29 -9.07 3.18 1.42
CA PRO A 29 -8.94 4.24 2.41
C PRO A 29 -7.53 4.86 2.48
N HIS A 30 -6.50 4.22 1.90
CA HIS A 30 -5.08 4.52 2.13
C HIS A 30 -4.57 5.72 1.31
N VAL A 31 -5.40 6.75 1.16
CA VAL A 31 -5.15 7.94 0.33
C VAL A 31 -3.86 8.69 0.70
N TRP A 32 -3.40 8.56 1.95
CA TRP A 32 -2.24 9.29 2.49
C TRP A 32 -0.89 8.85 1.94
N HIS A 33 -0.84 7.77 1.18
CA HIS A 33 0.39 7.30 0.56
C HIS A 33 0.79 8.06 -0.70
N ASP A 34 -0.13 8.79 -1.31
CA ASP A 34 0.15 9.78 -2.34
C ASP A 34 0.38 11.16 -1.70
N ALA A 35 1.52 11.79 -1.99
CA ALA A 35 1.87 13.08 -1.44
C ALA A 35 0.93 14.20 -1.93
N GLU A 36 0.40 14.13 -3.16
CA GLU A 36 -0.59 15.09 -3.65
C GLU A 36 -1.90 15.01 -2.84
N ASN A 37 -2.34 13.81 -2.47
CA ASN A 37 -3.45 13.62 -1.54
C ASN A 37 -3.14 14.19 -0.15
N GLY A 38 -1.88 14.10 0.29
CA GLY A 38 -1.39 14.74 1.51
C GLY A 38 -1.59 16.25 1.49
N VAL A 39 -1.29 16.92 0.38
CA VAL A 39 -1.57 18.35 0.18
C VAL A 39 -3.07 18.64 0.31
N ALA A 40 -3.92 17.89 -0.38
CA ALA A 40 -5.37 18.06 -0.33
C ALA A 40 -5.94 17.86 1.10
N MET A 41 -5.37 16.94 1.88
CA MET A 41 -5.71 16.75 3.30
C MET A 41 -5.35 17.98 4.13
N VAL A 42 -4.16 18.58 3.95
CA VAL A 42 -3.72 19.79 4.65
C VAL A 42 -4.64 20.96 4.32
N GLU A 43 -4.98 21.18 3.04
CA GLU A 43 -5.91 22.23 2.61
C GLU A 43 -7.30 22.08 3.23
N THR A 44 -7.79 20.84 3.28
CA THR A 44 -9.08 20.53 3.91
C THR A 44 -9.07 20.86 5.41
N VAL A 45 -8.04 20.43 6.13
CA VAL A 45 -7.88 20.70 7.56
C VAL A 45 -7.75 22.21 7.81
N GLN A 46 -6.94 22.91 7.03
CA GLN A 46 -6.75 24.36 7.14
C GLN A 46 -8.09 25.09 6.95
N THR A 47 -8.87 24.73 5.93
CA THR A 47 -10.17 25.35 5.64
C THR A 47 -11.12 25.15 6.81
N GLN A 48 -11.28 23.94 7.31
CA GLN A 48 -12.18 23.60 8.41
C GLN A 48 -11.78 24.29 9.72
N LEU A 49 -10.48 24.37 10.00
CA LEU A 49 -9.98 25.08 11.19
C LEU A 49 -10.23 26.60 11.08
N SER A 50 -10.05 27.20 9.91
CA SER A 50 -10.28 28.62 9.69
C SER A 50 -11.77 28.99 9.80
N GLU A 51 -12.67 28.10 9.35
CA GLU A 51 -14.12 28.29 9.52
C GLU A 51 -14.53 28.15 10.99
N ALA A 52 -13.96 27.17 11.73
CA ALA A 52 -14.30 26.92 13.11
C ALA A 52 -13.70 27.95 14.08
N PHE A 53 -12.52 28.49 13.79
CA PHE A 53 -11.76 29.41 14.62
C PHE A 53 -11.18 30.58 13.78
N PRO A 54 -12.04 31.47 13.27
CA PRO A 54 -11.63 32.52 12.31
C PRO A 54 -10.59 33.50 12.87
N GLU A 55 -10.49 33.63 14.19
CA GLU A 55 -9.48 34.48 14.85
C GLU A 55 -8.05 33.98 14.65
N ASN A 56 -7.87 32.70 14.27
CA ASN A 56 -6.57 32.06 14.01
C ASN A 56 -6.33 31.77 12.53
N ALA A 57 -7.20 32.22 11.62
CA ALA A 57 -7.15 31.83 10.20
C ALA A 57 -5.80 32.15 9.54
N GLU A 58 -5.20 33.32 9.81
CA GLU A 58 -3.88 33.68 9.29
C GLU A 58 -2.76 32.72 9.75
N LEU A 59 -2.84 32.23 10.98
CA LEU A 59 -1.89 31.25 11.51
C LEU A 59 -2.06 29.89 10.83
N TYR A 60 -3.31 29.45 10.65
CA TYR A 60 -3.57 28.18 9.96
C TYR A 60 -3.14 28.22 8.50
N GLU A 61 -3.40 29.35 7.80
CA GLU A 61 -2.94 29.55 6.43
C GLU A 61 -1.41 29.50 6.32
N ALA A 62 -0.71 30.20 7.21
CA ALA A 62 0.76 30.21 7.20
C ALA A 62 1.36 28.82 7.46
N ASN A 63 0.81 28.09 8.44
CA ASN A 63 1.28 26.72 8.77
C ASN A 63 0.98 25.74 7.63
N ALA A 64 -0.22 25.83 7.05
CA ALA A 64 -0.59 24.98 5.92
C ALA A 64 0.29 25.24 4.71
N ALA A 65 0.56 26.50 4.36
CA ALA A 65 1.42 26.85 3.24
C ALA A 65 2.87 26.30 3.42
N ALA A 66 3.40 26.38 4.64
CA ALA A 66 4.71 25.82 4.94
C ALA A 66 4.72 24.29 4.79
N LEU A 67 3.72 23.59 5.34
CA LEU A 67 3.61 22.13 5.27
C LEU A 67 3.37 21.65 3.84
N ILE A 68 2.51 22.33 3.06
CA ILE A 68 2.28 22.03 1.64
C ILE A 68 3.59 22.12 0.86
N THR A 69 4.37 23.20 1.05
CA THR A 69 5.66 23.35 0.38
C THR A 69 6.61 22.19 0.71
N GLN A 70 6.64 21.73 1.95
CA GLN A 70 7.46 20.57 2.34
C GLN A 70 6.97 19.28 1.65
N ILE A 71 5.66 19.05 1.59
CA ILE A 71 5.08 17.85 0.96
C ILE A 71 5.35 17.87 -0.56
N GLU A 72 5.21 19.01 -1.25
CA GLU A 72 5.53 19.14 -2.68
C GLU A 72 7.00 18.87 -2.99
N GLN A 73 7.91 19.34 -2.12
CA GLN A 73 9.34 19.03 -2.24
C GLN A 73 9.61 17.55 -2.00
N LEU A 74 8.92 16.95 -1.05
CA LEU A 74 9.01 15.53 -0.75
C LEU A 74 8.50 14.68 -1.91
N ASP A 75 7.37 15.05 -2.52
CA ASP A 75 6.82 14.41 -3.71
C ASP A 75 7.85 14.35 -4.85
N THR A 76 8.44 15.50 -5.16
CA THR A 76 9.52 15.59 -6.17
C THR A 76 10.72 14.70 -5.81
N TRP A 77 11.10 14.65 -4.52
CA TRP A 77 12.17 13.81 -4.05
C TRP A 77 11.83 12.33 -4.18
N ILE A 78 10.62 11.90 -3.79
CA ILE A 78 10.15 10.51 -3.92
C ILE A 78 10.25 10.05 -5.37
N GLN A 79 9.71 10.84 -6.30
CA GLN A 79 9.78 10.53 -7.73
C GLN A 79 11.22 10.28 -8.20
N ALA A 80 12.15 11.15 -7.79
CA ALA A 80 13.57 11.01 -8.14
C ALA A 80 14.21 9.76 -7.52
N GLN A 81 13.82 9.36 -6.31
CA GLN A 81 14.32 8.11 -5.71
C GLN A 81 13.79 6.88 -6.43
N ILE A 82 12.50 6.83 -6.72
CA ILE A 82 11.86 5.72 -7.44
C ILE A 82 12.48 5.52 -8.84
N GLU A 83 12.86 6.60 -9.51
CA GLU A 83 13.53 6.52 -10.81
C GLU A 83 14.89 5.80 -10.75
N THR A 84 15.53 5.67 -9.57
CA THR A 84 16.77 4.91 -9.39
C THR A 84 16.56 3.39 -9.43
N ILE A 85 15.34 2.90 -9.22
CA ILE A 85 15.01 1.47 -9.30
C ILE A 85 15.11 1.02 -10.76
N PRO A 86 15.82 -0.09 -11.07
CA PRO A 86 15.78 -0.68 -12.41
C PRO A 86 14.35 -0.92 -12.89
N ALA A 87 14.04 -0.57 -14.14
CA ALA A 87 12.67 -0.61 -14.64
C ALA A 87 12.02 -2.01 -14.54
N GLU A 88 12.83 -3.06 -14.71
CA GLU A 88 12.42 -4.45 -14.59
C GLU A 88 12.14 -4.91 -13.15
N SER A 89 12.57 -4.11 -12.15
CA SER A 89 12.41 -4.40 -10.72
C SER A 89 11.32 -3.57 -10.06
N ARG A 90 10.60 -2.70 -10.80
CA ARG A 90 9.57 -1.79 -10.27
C ARG A 90 8.24 -2.50 -9.99
N THR A 91 8.30 -3.63 -9.29
CA THR A 91 7.12 -4.32 -8.76
C THR A 91 7.26 -4.42 -7.26
N LEU A 92 6.31 -3.83 -6.54
CA LEU A 92 6.22 -3.85 -5.09
C LEU A 92 5.30 -4.99 -4.66
N ILE A 93 5.79 -5.89 -3.84
CA ILE A 93 5.00 -6.97 -3.22
C ILE A 93 4.92 -6.70 -1.74
N SER A 94 3.72 -6.38 -1.24
CA SER A 94 3.44 -6.04 0.16
C SER A 94 2.41 -6.97 0.78
N THR A 95 2.20 -6.87 2.09
CA THR A 95 1.35 -7.81 2.83
C THR A 95 -0.12 -7.70 2.48
N HIS A 96 -0.66 -6.47 2.33
CA HIS A 96 -2.05 -6.22 1.94
C HIS A 96 -2.13 -5.03 0.97
N ASP A 97 -3.30 -4.77 0.44
CA ASP A 97 -3.54 -3.75 -0.59
C ASP A 97 -3.68 -2.35 0.03
N ALA A 98 -2.57 -1.78 0.51
CA ALA A 98 -2.54 -0.46 1.13
C ALA A 98 -1.74 0.59 0.36
N LEU A 99 -0.91 0.18 -0.59
CA LEU A 99 0.02 1.08 -1.27
C LEU A 99 -0.41 1.41 -2.70
N GLY A 100 -1.71 1.22 -3.03
CA GLY A 100 -2.27 1.50 -4.35
C GLY A 100 -2.04 2.94 -4.79
N TYR A 101 -2.36 3.92 -3.94
CA TYR A 101 -2.13 5.33 -4.24
C TYR A 101 -0.65 5.68 -4.42
N TYR A 102 0.24 5.08 -3.61
CA TYR A 102 1.69 5.25 -3.79
C TYR A 102 2.17 4.67 -5.12
N ALA A 103 1.73 3.47 -5.44
CA ALA A 103 2.12 2.77 -6.66
C ALA A 103 1.68 3.53 -7.91
N ASP A 104 0.45 4.03 -7.93
CA ASP A 104 -0.11 4.83 -9.03
C ASP A 104 0.62 6.17 -9.18
N ALA A 105 0.86 6.88 -8.07
CA ALA A 105 1.53 8.19 -8.08
C ALA A 105 2.97 8.11 -8.62
N TYR A 106 3.70 7.05 -8.27
CA TYR A 106 5.14 6.95 -8.57
C TYR A 106 5.51 5.92 -9.63
N GLY A 107 4.52 5.29 -10.28
CA GLY A 107 4.74 4.38 -11.40
C GLY A 107 5.39 3.06 -11.00
N ILE A 108 4.97 2.49 -9.88
CA ILE A 108 5.33 1.16 -9.41
C ILE A 108 4.17 0.21 -9.67
N GLU A 109 4.43 -1.02 -10.10
CA GLU A 109 3.42 -2.07 -10.16
C GLU A 109 3.22 -2.65 -8.75
N LEU A 110 1.97 -2.67 -8.25
CA LEU A 110 1.66 -3.25 -6.93
C LEU A 110 1.07 -4.64 -7.10
N GLU A 111 1.59 -5.60 -6.33
CA GLU A 111 1.08 -6.96 -6.19
C GLU A 111 0.86 -7.26 -4.71
N PRO A 112 -0.31 -6.97 -4.15
CA PRO A 112 -0.59 -7.28 -2.76
C PRO A 112 -0.70 -8.79 -2.55
N VAL A 113 -0.17 -9.27 -1.41
CA VAL A 113 -0.27 -10.68 -1.01
C VAL A 113 -1.72 -11.07 -0.71
N LEU A 114 -2.45 -10.14 -0.10
CA LEU A 114 -3.87 -10.24 0.18
C LEU A 114 -4.58 -9.17 -0.63
N ASP A 115 -5.48 -9.58 -1.49
CA ASP A 115 -6.41 -8.69 -2.20
C ASP A 115 -7.49 -8.23 -1.20
N SER A 116 -7.07 -7.42 -0.23
CA SER A 116 -7.88 -6.91 0.87
C SER A 116 -7.24 -5.66 1.44
N PHE A 117 -8.06 -4.68 1.77
CA PHE A 117 -7.66 -3.46 2.50
C PHE A 117 -7.58 -3.68 4.03
N SER A 118 -7.65 -4.90 4.51
CA SER A 118 -7.66 -5.22 5.94
C SER A 118 -6.49 -6.13 6.34
N THR A 119 -5.72 -5.69 7.32
CA THR A 119 -4.65 -6.47 7.96
C THR A 119 -5.17 -7.67 8.77
N GLU A 120 -6.47 -7.75 9.07
CA GLU A 120 -7.09 -8.87 9.77
C GLU A 120 -7.40 -10.06 8.86
N ALA A 121 -7.31 -9.89 7.53
CA ALA A 121 -7.52 -10.97 6.57
C ALA A 121 -6.54 -12.11 6.80
N GLN A 122 -7.05 -13.35 6.77
CA GLN A 122 -6.21 -14.54 6.93
C GLN A 122 -5.99 -15.19 5.56
N PRO A 123 -4.74 -15.30 5.09
CA PRO A 123 -4.44 -15.91 3.81
C PRO A 123 -4.83 -17.38 3.79
N SER A 124 -5.39 -17.82 2.69
CA SER A 124 -5.63 -19.23 2.41
C SER A 124 -4.39 -19.89 1.80
N ALA A 125 -4.34 -21.22 1.77
CA ALA A 125 -3.29 -21.92 1.06
C ALA A 125 -3.29 -21.64 -0.46
N ALA A 126 -4.43 -21.21 -1.02
CA ALA A 126 -4.53 -20.80 -2.41
C ALA A 126 -3.84 -19.44 -2.64
N ASP A 127 -4.00 -18.50 -1.70
CA ASP A 127 -3.35 -17.18 -1.78
C ASP A 127 -1.83 -17.31 -1.69
N VAL A 128 -1.33 -18.14 -0.75
CA VAL A 128 0.11 -18.45 -0.65
C VAL A 128 0.65 -19.00 -1.97
N LYS A 129 -0.08 -19.94 -2.58
CA LYS A 129 0.34 -20.55 -3.84
C LYS A 129 0.31 -19.54 -5.00
N ALA A 130 -0.76 -18.74 -5.11
CA ALA A 130 -0.90 -17.71 -6.14
C ALA A 130 0.24 -16.68 -6.04
N LEU A 131 0.52 -16.20 -4.83
CA LEU A 131 1.63 -15.29 -4.59
C LEU A 131 2.99 -15.91 -4.94
N THR A 132 3.23 -17.17 -4.54
CA THR A 132 4.47 -17.88 -4.89
C THR A 132 4.65 -17.93 -6.42
N GLU A 133 3.57 -18.15 -7.18
CA GLU A 133 3.61 -18.15 -8.64
C GLU A 133 3.91 -16.76 -9.21
N VAL A 134 3.29 -15.68 -8.65
CA VAL A 134 3.55 -14.29 -9.04
C VAL A 134 5.01 -13.91 -8.77
N VAL A 135 5.49 -14.15 -7.56
CA VAL A 135 6.87 -13.86 -7.14
C VAL A 135 7.89 -14.59 -8.03
N ALA A 136 7.64 -15.86 -8.34
CA ALA A 136 8.52 -16.65 -9.21
C ALA A 136 8.52 -16.16 -10.69
N ALA A 137 7.42 -15.54 -11.14
CA ALA A 137 7.29 -15.00 -12.50
C ALA A 137 7.91 -13.60 -12.64
N LYS A 138 8.02 -12.85 -11.56
CA LYS A 138 8.55 -11.48 -11.52
C LYS A 138 9.96 -11.48 -10.94
N SER A 139 10.87 -10.77 -11.57
CA SER A 139 12.28 -10.71 -11.13
C SER A 139 12.47 -9.65 -10.03
N VAL A 140 11.64 -9.68 -8.98
CA VAL A 140 11.77 -8.74 -7.86
C VAL A 140 12.87 -9.19 -6.89
N PRO A 141 13.73 -8.27 -6.41
CA PRO A 141 14.80 -8.63 -5.47
C PRO A 141 14.29 -8.94 -4.07
N SER A 142 13.23 -8.27 -3.61
CA SER A 142 12.70 -8.39 -2.24
C SER A 142 11.19 -8.32 -2.20
N ILE A 143 10.62 -8.89 -1.14
CA ILE A 143 9.23 -8.68 -0.72
C ILE A 143 9.19 -7.97 0.61
N PHE A 144 8.10 -7.25 0.91
CA PHE A 144 8.02 -6.34 2.04
C PHE A 144 6.99 -6.78 3.07
N VAL A 145 7.34 -6.59 4.35
CA VAL A 145 6.43 -6.75 5.48
C VAL A 145 6.00 -5.36 5.94
N GLU A 146 4.75 -5.21 6.29
CA GLU A 146 4.22 -3.99 6.88
C GLU A 146 4.31 -4.05 8.41
N SER A 147 4.53 -2.89 9.05
CA SER A 147 4.74 -2.79 10.48
C SER A 147 3.57 -3.27 11.34
N THR A 148 2.35 -3.25 10.79
CA THR A 148 1.12 -3.67 11.46
C THR A 148 0.68 -5.10 11.11
N SER A 149 1.33 -5.75 10.16
CA SER A 149 0.95 -7.06 9.62
C SER A 149 1.72 -8.22 10.24
N ASN A 150 1.12 -9.42 10.21
CA ASN A 150 1.80 -10.64 10.62
C ASN A 150 2.82 -11.06 9.53
N PRO A 151 4.12 -11.14 9.82
CA PRO A 151 5.15 -11.45 8.84
C PRO A 151 5.10 -12.91 8.32
N GLY A 152 4.41 -13.82 9.01
CA GLY A 152 4.51 -15.26 8.77
C GLY A 152 4.13 -15.71 7.35
N LEU A 153 3.24 -14.96 6.67
CA LEU A 153 2.87 -15.22 5.28
C LEU A 153 4.03 -14.86 4.34
N VAL A 154 4.50 -13.63 4.42
CA VAL A 154 5.61 -13.12 3.60
C VAL A 154 6.85 -13.98 3.79
N GLU A 155 7.19 -14.35 5.04
CA GLU A 155 8.30 -15.27 5.37
C GLU A 155 8.12 -16.66 4.75
N THR A 156 6.89 -17.14 4.64
CA THR A 156 6.61 -18.44 4.02
C THR A 156 6.85 -18.39 2.53
N VAL A 157 6.35 -17.36 1.85
CA VAL A 157 6.54 -17.15 0.41
C VAL A 157 8.02 -16.92 0.09
N ALA A 158 8.70 -16.09 0.87
CA ALA A 158 10.14 -15.83 0.72
C ALA A 158 10.95 -17.13 0.76
N ARG A 159 10.65 -18.02 1.70
CA ARG A 159 11.32 -19.32 1.84
C ARG A 159 11.02 -20.27 0.68
N GLU A 160 9.82 -20.23 0.09
CA GLU A 160 9.44 -21.08 -1.04
C GLU A 160 10.00 -20.57 -2.38
N THR A 161 10.27 -19.28 -2.49
CA THR A 161 10.73 -18.61 -3.71
C THR A 161 12.22 -18.25 -3.70
N ASP A 162 12.91 -18.42 -2.57
CA ASP A 162 14.32 -18.00 -2.35
C ASP A 162 14.54 -16.49 -2.58
N ILE A 163 13.50 -15.67 -2.28
CA ILE A 163 13.54 -14.21 -2.36
C ILE A 163 13.78 -13.63 -0.97
N GLU A 164 14.49 -12.52 -0.89
CA GLU A 164 14.75 -11.83 0.37
C GLU A 164 13.49 -11.09 0.88
N VAL A 165 13.28 -11.12 2.19
CA VAL A 165 12.35 -10.23 2.88
C VAL A 165 13.12 -8.95 3.22
N SER A 166 12.57 -7.78 2.89
CA SER A 166 13.17 -6.51 3.28
C SER A 166 13.37 -6.44 4.79
N GLU A 167 14.56 -6.00 5.23
CA GLU A 167 14.89 -5.88 6.66
C GLU A 167 14.03 -4.83 7.37
N ASP A 168 13.70 -3.75 6.66
CA ASP A 168 12.91 -2.64 7.19
C ASP A 168 11.44 -2.76 6.76
N PRO A 169 10.48 -2.60 7.71
CA PRO A 169 9.07 -2.70 7.41
C PRO A 169 8.56 -1.47 6.64
N LEU A 170 7.44 -1.65 5.95
CA LEU A 170 6.64 -0.53 5.42
C LEU A 170 5.61 -0.08 6.47
N TYR A 171 5.40 1.21 6.56
CA TYR A 171 4.40 1.83 7.41
C TYR A 171 3.15 2.11 6.56
N ALA A 172 2.22 1.15 6.54
CA ALA A 172 1.00 1.24 5.74
C ALA A 172 -0.15 1.92 6.52
N ASP A 173 -0.52 1.39 7.69
CA ASP A 173 -1.68 1.84 8.47
C ASP A 173 -1.32 2.75 9.65
N GLY A 174 -0.09 3.19 9.77
CA GLY A 174 0.32 4.01 10.89
C GLY A 174 1.70 4.61 10.73
N LEU A 175 2.05 5.44 11.69
CA LEU A 175 3.38 6.04 11.79
C LEU A 175 4.33 5.11 12.56
N GLY A 176 5.62 5.37 12.45
CA GLY A 176 6.62 4.73 13.30
C GLY A 176 6.52 5.17 14.76
N GLU A 177 7.18 4.42 15.63
CA GLU A 177 7.26 4.75 17.06
C GLU A 177 7.94 6.11 17.29
N PRO A 178 7.60 6.83 18.36
CA PRO A 178 8.26 8.09 18.70
C PRO A 178 9.78 7.94 18.80
N GLY A 179 10.52 8.86 18.17
CA GLY A 179 11.97 8.85 18.08
C GLY A 179 12.53 8.03 16.91
N THR A 180 11.67 7.46 16.08
CA THR A 180 12.08 6.81 14.82
C THR A 180 11.98 7.78 13.63
N PRO A 181 12.68 7.51 12.52
CA PRO A 181 12.58 8.34 11.31
C PRO A 181 11.16 8.45 10.73
N ALA A 182 10.28 7.48 11.02
CA ALA A 182 8.90 7.41 10.52
C ALA A 182 7.84 7.93 11.52
N GLU A 183 8.24 8.64 12.59
CA GLU A 183 7.31 9.15 13.63
C GLU A 183 6.35 10.25 13.14
N SER A 184 6.62 10.88 12.00
CA SER A 184 5.77 11.87 11.35
C SER A 184 5.29 11.40 9.98
N TYR A 185 4.27 12.06 9.44
CA TYR A 185 3.74 11.74 8.09
C TYR A 185 4.83 11.83 7.02
N GLN A 186 5.57 12.94 6.97
CA GLN A 186 6.66 13.11 6.02
C GLN A 186 7.79 12.10 6.27
N GLY A 187 8.10 11.84 7.55
CA GLY A 187 9.11 10.85 7.94
C GLY A 187 8.72 9.42 7.51
N MET A 188 7.43 9.08 7.60
CA MET A 188 6.88 7.82 7.10
C MET A 188 7.07 7.71 5.59
N LEU A 189 6.74 8.74 4.81
CA LEU A 189 6.94 8.73 3.36
C LEU A 189 8.42 8.58 2.99
N VAL A 190 9.34 9.29 3.67
CA VAL A 190 10.78 9.12 3.46
C VAL A 190 11.24 7.70 3.77
N SER A 191 10.79 7.14 4.88
CA SER A 191 11.17 5.79 5.31
C SER A 191 10.65 4.74 4.34
N ASN A 192 9.37 4.79 3.99
CA ASN A 192 8.77 3.86 3.02
C ASN A 192 9.48 3.94 1.67
N THR A 193 9.72 5.16 1.16
CA THR A 193 10.41 5.35 -0.11
C THR A 193 11.80 4.72 -0.08
N CYS A 194 12.61 4.98 0.95
CA CYS A 194 13.96 4.41 1.03
C CYS A 194 13.94 2.88 1.19
N ASN A 195 13.01 2.34 1.98
CA ASN A 195 12.87 0.89 2.14
C ASN A 195 12.52 0.23 0.80
N ILE A 196 11.54 0.79 0.05
CA ILE A 196 11.14 0.30 -1.27
C ILE A 196 12.31 0.41 -2.26
N VAL A 197 12.91 1.59 -2.39
CA VAL A 197 13.98 1.84 -3.36
C VAL A 197 15.16 0.91 -3.12
N ASN A 198 15.64 0.80 -1.89
CA ASN A 198 16.77 -0.05 -1.56
C ASN A 198 16.43 -1.53 -1.74
N GLY A 199 15.25 -1.97 -1.29
CA GLY A 199 14.79 -3.35 -1.44
C GLY A 199 14.58 -3.77 -2.89
N LEU A 200 14.25 -2.84 -3.79
CA LEU A 200 14.08 -3.09 -5.22
C LEU A 200 15.36 -2.83 -6.06
N GLY A 201 16.50 -2.66 -5.38
CA GLY A 201 17.81 -2.56 -6.04
C GLY A 201 18.15 -1.17 -6.58
N GLY A 202 17.40 -0.13 -6.17
CA GLY A 202 17.76 1.28 -6.39
C GLY A 202 18.73 1.82 -5.36
N THR A 203 18.89 3.13 -5.31
CA THR A 203 19.74 3.82 -4.32
C THR A 203 18.99 5.03 -3.79
N CYS A 204 18.62 5.01 -2.50
CA CYS A 204 17.90 6.09 -1.86
C CYS A 204 18.84 7.05 -1.14
N ASP A 205 18.73 8.37 -1.42
CA ASP A 205 19.36 9.42 -0.64
C ASP A 205 18.48 9.81 0.56
N GLN A 206 18.49 8.97 1.59
CA GLN A 206 17.72 9.19 2.82
C GLN A 206 18.14 10.49 3.52
N GLY A 207 19.42 10.89 3.42
CA GLY A 207 19.89 12.12 4.02
C GLY A 207 19.24 13.35 3.39
N ALA A 208 19.10 13.38 2.07
CA ALA A 208 18.38 14.46 1.39
C ALA A 208 16.89 14.48 1.78
N GLY A 209 16.23 13.31 1.85
CA GLY A 209 14.83 13.22 2.31
C GLY A 209 14.65 13.75 3.72
N GLN A 210 15.49 13.34 4.67
CA GLN A 210 15.45 13.82 6.06
C GLN A 210 15.72 15.34 6.17
N ALA A 211 16.56 15.90 5.29
CA ALA A 211 16.85 17.33 5.29
C ALA A 211 15.62 18.18 4.91
N LEU A 212 14.69 17.65 4.09
CA LEU A 212 13.43 18.32 3.75
C LEU A 212 12.50 18.46 4.97
N LEU A 213 12.59 17.53 5.94
CA LEU A 213 11.77 17.56 7.16
C LEU A 213 12.26 18.60 8.17
N ALA A 214 13.54 18.96 8.10
CA ALA A 214 14.18 19.90 9.02
C ALA A 214 14.14 21.37 8.54
N ALA A 215 13.62 21.62 7.34
CA ALA A 215 13.48 22.98 6.80
C ALA A 215 12.29 23.69 7.47
N GLU A 216 12.56 24.58 8.44
CA GLU A 216 11.59 25.48 9.09
C GLU A 216 11.30 26.71 8.21
#